data_2f3b4103a0e55c41f486674571d4d565
#
_entry.id   2f3b4103a0e55c41f486674571d4d565
#
_cell.length_a   1.000
_cell.length_b   1.000
_cell.length_c   1.000
_cell.angle_alpha   90.00
_cell.angle_beta   90.00
_cell.angle_gamma   90.00
#
_symmetry.space_group_name_H-M   'P 1'
#
loop_
_entity.id
_entity.type
_entity.pdbx_description
1 polymer ?
#
loop_
_entity_poly.entity_id
_entity_poly.type
_entity_poly.pdbx_seq_one_letter_code
_entity_poly.pdbx_strand_id
1 'polypeptide(L)'
;MYYLAWTTTPWTLPSNMALTVHPDFEYVKIKDIATGRFYWLAECRLSLLYPKMLKKGYKGGEFEVVEKCVGKDLVGRHYTPLFPYFKDWTTAFRIIADTYVTNDSGTGIVHCAPGFGEDDYRVGIANGIVELGGKVPCPIDLNGNFTHEVPDYEGRYVKDCDNDIMARLKSEGRLVQKASIKHSYPFCWRSDTPLIYRAIDSWFVSVTKIKEQLMKNNEQTYWVPAFVKEKRFHNWLRDARDWNISRNRYWGLPLPIWVSDDGEEKVVIGSIAELEAATGEKVTDLHRDSIDHLLIPSKQGKGMLHRVPEVFDCWFESGSMPYAQQHYPFENKEVFGGSARAASRVEKNFPAQFIAEGLDQTRGWFYTLMVLSTALFNKPAFKNLIVNGRRGDGR
;
A
#
# COMPACT_ATOMS: atom_id res chain seq x y z
N MET A 1 21.18 25.17 -11.16
CA MET A 1 21.42 24.26 -10.04
C MET A 1 20.38 23.14 -10.12
N TYR A 2 20.78 21.88 -9.92
CA TYR A 2 19.92 20.70 -10.06
C TYR A 2 20.14 19.72 -8.90
N TYR A 3 19.07 19.07 -8.46
CA TYR A 3 19.15 17.89 -7.60
C TYR A 3 19.16 16.65 -8.48
N LEU A 4 20.11 15.75 -8.29
CA LEU A 4 20.23 14.53 -9.10
C LEU A 4 19.49 13.39 -8.43
N ALA A 5 18.34 13.02 -8.97
CA ALA A 5 17.60 11.81 -8.59
C ALA A 5 17.91 10.67 -9.58
N TRP A 6 17.75 9.44 -9.10
CA TRP A 6 17.94 8.24 -9.90
C TRP A 6 16.66 7.39 -9.89
N THR A 7 16.32 6.78 -11.02
CA THR A 7 15.17 5.88 -11.12
C THR A 7 15.41 4.75 -12.12
N THR A 8 14.80 3.60 -11.87
CA THR A 8 14.68 2.47 -12.82
C THR A 8 13.36 2.50 -13.60
N THR A 9 12.46 3.42 -13.27
CA THR A 9 11.12 3.53 -13.84
C THR A 9 10.87 4.95 -14.36
N PRO A 10 11.43 5.34 -15.52
CA PRO A 10 11.28 6.68 -16.08
C PRO A 10 9.82 7.12 -16.23
N TRP A 11 8.91 6.17 -16.48
CA TRP A 11 7.47 6.43 -16.62
C TRP A 11 6.79 6.98 -15.35
N THR A 12 7.42 6.86 -14.15
CA THR A 12 6.89 7.47 -12.93
C THR A 12 7.30 8.94 -12.75
N LEU A 13 8.29 9.43 -13.49
CA LEU A 13 8.78 10.82 -13.41
C LEU A 13 7.69 11.87 -13.66
N PRO A 14 6.71 11.67 -14.58
CA PRO A 14 5.58 12.59 -14.74
C PRO A 14 4.77 12.83 -13.47
N SER A 15 4.79 11.87 -12.54
CA SER A 15 4.08 11.91 -11.25
C SER A 15 5.00 12.23 -10.07
N ASN A 16 6.15 12.85 -10.32
CA ASN A 16 7.04 13.30 -9.25
C ASN A 16 6.34 14.32 -8.35
N MET A 17 6.37 14.08 -7.03
CA MET A 17 5.75 14.96 -6.03
C MET A 17 6.76 15.50 -5.01
N ALA A 18 7.86 14.77 -4.78
CA ALA A 18 8.90 15.17 -3.85
C ALA A 18 10.26 14.57 -4.23
N LEU A 19 11.31 15.07 -3.61
CA LEU A 19 12.63 14.43 -3.58
C LEU A 19 12.94 14.06 -2.14
N THR A 20 13.31 12.80 -1.90
CA THR A 20 13.61 12.31 -0.55
C THR A 20 15.11 12.15 -0.36
N VAL A 21 15.62 12.65 0.76
CA VAL A 21 17.01 12.53 1.18
C VAL A 21 17.10 11.76 2.51
N HIS A 22 18.24 11.17 2.82
CA HIS A 22 18.49 10.62 4.16
C HIS A 22 18.86 11.78 5.10
N PRO A 23 18.24 11.89 6.29
CA PRO A 23 18.47 13.05 7.17
C PRO A 23 19.93 13.20 7.61
N ASP A 24 20.65 12.09 7.82
CA ASP A 24 21.99 12.07 8.42
C ASP A 24 23.12 11.87 7.40
N PHE A 25 22.83 11.68 6.10
CA PHE A 25 23.88 11.57 5.10
C PHE A 25 24.45 12.95 4.74
N GLU A 26 25.72 12.96 4.37
CA GLU A 26 26.37 14.15 3.81
C GLU A 26 26.03 14.32 2.33
N TYR A 27 25.59 15.51 1.98
CA TYR A 27 25.28 15.94 0.62
C TYR A 27 26.24 17.05 0.19
N VAL A 28 26.63 16.99 -1.07
CA VAL A 28 27.53 17.98 -1.66
C VAL A 28 26.89 18.64 -2.87
N LYS A 29 27.10 19.94 -2.95
CA LYS A 29 26.87 20.71 -4.16
C LYS A 29 28.19 20.80 -4.91
N ILE A 30 28.21 20.25 -6.08
CA ILE A 30 29.39 20.28 -6.95
C ILE A 30 29.15 21.16 -8.16
N LYS A 31 30.22 21.74 -8.69
CA LYS A 31 30.25 22.32 -10.03
C LYS A 31 30.92 21.30 -10.95
N ASP A 32 30.19 20.77 -11.90
CA ASP A 32 30.73 19.92 -12.96
C ASP A 32 31.53 20.78 -13.95
N ILE A 33 32.80 20.46 -14.12
CA ILE A 33 33.72 21.29 -14.91
C ILE A 33 33.41 21.22 -16.41
N ALA A 34 32.98 20.04 -16.89
CA ALA A 34 32.68 19.83 -18.31
C ALA A 34 31.46 20.62 -18.78
N THR A 35 30.44 20.74 -17.93
CA THR A 35 29.16 21.40 -18.29
C THR A 35 28.98 22.77 -17.64
N GLY A 36 29.78 23.11 -16.61
CA GLY A 36 29.62 24.30 -15.78
C GLY A 36 28.38 24.27 -14.87
N ARG A 37 27.65 23.17 -14.82
CA ARG A 37 26.41 23.01 -14.06
C ARG A 37 26.65 22.66 -12.60
N PHE A 38 25.73 23.05 -11.74
CA PHE A 38 25.77 22.73 -10.32
C PHE A 38 24.80 21.59 -10.00
N TYR A 39 25.31 20.54 -9.33
CA TYR A 39 24.55 19.36 -8.95
C TYR A 39 24.61 19.11 -7.45
N TRP A 40 23.48 18.74 -6.85
CA TRP A 40 23.37 18.18 -5.51
C TRP A 40 23.24 16.66 -5.58
N LEU A 41 24.03 15.93 -4.81
CA LEU A 41 23.94 14.48 -4.60
C LEU A 41 24.60 14.10 -3.27
N ALA A 42 24.38 12.87 -2.78
CA ALA A 42 25.11 12.39 -1.61
C ALA A 42 26.61 12.28 -1.89
N GLU A 43 27.46 12.71 -0.96
CA GLU A 43 28.91 12.69 -1.12
C GLU A 43 29.45 11.30 -1.43
N CYS A 44 28.95 10.26 -0.72
CA CYS A 44 29.32 8.87 -0.93
C CYS A 44 28.98 8.34 -2.34
N ARG A 45 28.14 9.07 -3.10
CA ARG A 45 27.70 8.69 -4.45
C ARG A 45 28.38 9.44 -5.58
N LEU A 46 29.36 10.27 -5.29
CA LEU A 46 30.15 11.00 -6.30
C LEU A 46 30.77 10.07 -7.33
N SER A 47 31.22 8.88 -6.92
CA SER A 47 31.83 7.90 -7.81
C SER A 47 30.85 7.33 -8.85
N LEU A 48 29.54 7.41 -8.64
CA LEU A 48 28.53 7.05 -9.63
C LEU A 48 28.62 7.96 -10.85
N LEU A 49 28.77 9.25 -10.61
CA LEU A 49 28.86 10.27 -11.66
C LEU A 49 30.28 10.38 -12.22
N TYR A 50 31.29 10.21 -11.35
CA TYR A 50 32.71 10.34 -11.68
C TYR A 50 33.49 9.04 -11.35
N PRO A 51 33.29 7.97 -12.13
CA PRO A 51 33.85 6.64 -11.82
C PRO A 51 35.39 6.59 -11.84
N LYS A 52 36.05 7.58 -12.45
CA LYS A 52 37.52 7.71 -12.43
C LYS A 52 38.08 7.97 -11.02
N MET A 53 37.26 8.51 -10.09
CA MET A 53 37.66 8.68 -8.68
C MET A 53 38.11 7.37 -8.02
N LEU A 54 37.61 6.22 -8.48
CA LEU A 54 37.95 4.90 -7.96
C LEU A 54 39.29 4.36 -8.51
N LYS A 55 39.88 5.04 -9.50
CA LYS A 55 41.13 4.60 -10.11
C LYS A 55 42.34 5.07 -9.30
N LYS A 56 43.32 4.18 -9.14
CA LYS A 56 44.61 4.52 -8.51
C LYS A 56 45.28 5.67 -9.28
N GLY A 57 45.65 6.75 -8.58
CA GLY A 57 46.29 7.93 -9.17
C GLY A 57 45.34 8.99 -9.72
N TYR A 58 44.06 8.94 -9.38
CA TYR A 58 43.12 10.01 -9.71
C TYR A 58 43.60 11.36 -9.18
N LYS A 59 43.72 12.37 -10.06
CA LYS A 59 44.23 13.70 -9.72
C LYS A 59 43.14 14.75 -9.52
N GLY A 60 41.85 14.38 -9.59
CA GLY A 60 40.76 15.34 -9.55
C GLY A 60 40.53 16.06 -10.88
N GLY A 61 39.78 17.16 -10.84
CA GLY A 61 39.61 18.07 -11.98
C GLY A 61 38.35 17.85 -12.79
N GLU A 62 37.48 16.85 -12.45
CA GLU A 62 36.20 16.69 -13.12
C GLU A 62 35.09 17.52 -12.50
N PHE A 63 35.21 17.84 -11.19
CA PHE A 63 34.26 18.70 -10.46
C PHE A 63 34.95 19.46 -9.34
N GLU A 64 34.28 20.50 -8.85
CA GLU A 64 34.65 21.27 -7.65
C GLU A 64 33.53 21.13 -6.62
N VAL A 65 33.85 20.86 -5.35
CA VAL A 65 32.88 20.88 -4.25
C VAL A 65 32.68 22.34 -3.82
N VAL A 66 31.47 22.83 -3.91
CA VAL A 66 31.10 24.23 -3.62
C VAL A 66 30.46 24.36 -2.24
N GLU A 67 29.69 23.37 -1.82
CA GLU A 67 28.92 23.41 -0.57
C GLU A 67 28.76 22.00 -0.04
N LYS A 68 28.76 21.82 1.28
CA LYS A 68 28.45 20.59 1.98
C LYS A 68 27.40 20.84 3.05
N CYS A 69 26.49 19.90 3.24
CA CYS A 69 25.52 19.92 4.33
C CYS A 69 25.05 18.49 4.65
N VAL A 70 24.34 18.32 5.75
CA VAL A 70 23.63 17.08 6.03
C VAL A 70 22.23 17.13 5.43
N GLY A 71 21.62 15.95 5.14
CA GLY A 71 20.34 15.88 4.43
C GLY A 71 19.22 16.67 5.09
N LYS A 72 19.15 16.70 6.42
CA LYS A 72 18.17 17.51 7.16
C LYS A 72 18.21 19.01 6.80
N ASP A 73 19.34 19.55 6.40
CA ASP A 73 19.50 20.96 6.03
C ASP A 73 18.97 21.27 4.61
N LEU A 74 18.69 20.22 3.83
CA LEU A 74 18.05 20.33 2.52
C LEU A 74 16.52 20.31 2.61
N VAL A 75 15.95 19.80 3.71
CA VAL A 75 14.51 19.65 3.89
C VAL A 75 13.79 20.99 3.75
N GLY A 76 12.66 20.96 3.05
CA GLY A 76 11.85 22.14 2.79
C GLY A 76 12.30 22.99 1.60
N ARG A 77 13.48 22.78 1.04
CA ARG A 77 13.88 23.48 -0.20
C ARG A 77 12.99 23.05 -1.36
N HIS A 78 12.48 24.03 -2.11
CA HIS A 78 11.64 23.79 -3.28
C HIS A 78 12.47 23.60 -4.56
N TYR A 79 11.89 22.87 -5.51
CA TYR A 79 12.47 22.68 -6.85
C TYR A 79 11.39 22.75 -7.92
N THR A 80 11.79 23.02 -9.16
CA THR A 80 10.91 22.95 -10.32
C THR A 80 10.84 21.49 -10.80
N PRO A 81 9.63 20.88 -10.89
CA PRO A 81 9.48 19.50 -11.35
C PRO A 81 9.95 19.32 -12.80
N LEU A 82 10.25 18.07 -13.18
CA LEU A 82 10.62 17.71 -14.54
C LEU A 82 9.45 17.89 -15.52
N PHE A 83 8.22 17.64 -15.04
CA PHE A 83 6.99 17.71 -15.82
C PHE A 83 5.96 18.62 -15.14
N PRO A 84 5.14 19.36 -15.87
CA PRO A 84 4.25 20.37 -15.30
C PRO A 84 2.86 19.84 -14.89
N TYR A 85 2.59 18.55 -15.05
CA TYR A 85 1.23 18.00 -14.98
C TYR A 85 0.53 18.18 -13.62
N PHE A 86 1.30 18.18 -12.53
CA PHE A 86 0.78 18.34 -11.16
C PHE A 86 1.28 19.63 -10.50
N LYS A 87 1.66 20.65 -11.28
CA LYS A 87 2.24 21.92 -10.78
C LYS A 87 1.35 22.66 -9.78
N ASP A 88 0.04 22.44 -9.84
CA ASP A 88 -0.94 23.07 -8.95
C ASP A 88 -1.09 22.35 -7.60
N TRP A 89 -0.31 21.28 -7.36
CA TRP A 89 -0.28 20.58 -6.09
C TRP A 89 0.59 21.34 -5.09
N THR A 90 -0.05 22.17 -4.28
CA THR A 90 0.63 23.19 -3.43
C THR A 90 1.56 22.62 -2.35
N THR A 91 1.35 21.38 -1.93
CA THR A 91 2.18 20.70 -0.92
C THR A 91 3.37 19.95 -1.51
N ALA A 92 3.49 19.86 -2.83
CA ALA A 92 4.50 19.09 -3.54
C ALA A 92 5.80 19.90 -3.84
N PHE A 93 6.69 19.27 -4.59
CA PHE A 93 7.91 19.82 -5.19
C PHE A 93 8.89 20.42 -4.18
N ARG A 94 9.03 19.75 -3.06
CA ARG A 94 10.01 20.09 -2.02
C ARG A 94 10.83 18.87 -1.61
N ILE A 95 11.96 19.13 -1.00
CA ILE A 95 12.82 18.08 -0.42
C ILE A 95 12.22 17.66 0.93
N ILE A 96 12.10 16.36 1.12
CA ILE A 96 11.66 15.70 2.35
C ILE A 96 12.74 14.72 2.80
N ALA A 97 12.69 14.24 4.04
CA ALA A 97 13.68 13.30 4.56
C ALA A 97 13.03 12.02 5.09
N ASP A 98 13.69 10.88 4.85
CA ASP A 98 13.34 9.60 5.46
C ASP A 98 14.55 8.64 5.43
N THR A 99 14.57 7.70 6.37
CA THR A 99 15.67 6.74 6.55
C THR A 99 15.66 5.58 5.54
N TYR A 100 14.62 5.45 4.69
CA TYR A 100 14.61 4.42 3.63
C TYR A 100 15.60 4.72 2.50
N VAL A 101 16.07 5.96 2.39
CA VAL A 101 17.11 6.34 1.43
C VAL A 101 18.43 5.69 1.82
N THR A 102 19.03 4.91 0.90
CA THR A 102 20.26 4.17 1.17
C THR A 102 21.48 4.85 0.51
N ASN A 103 22.67 4.43 0.92
CA ASN A 103 23.94 4.91 0.39
C ASN A 103 24.62 3.96 -0.60
N ASP A 104 24.01 2.82 -0.90
CA ASP A 104 24.53 1.77 -1.76
C ASP A 104 23.98 1.83 -3.20
N SER A 105 22.87 2.52 -3.40
CA SER A 105 22.23 2.65 -4.72
C SER A 105 21.90 4.12 -5.06
N GLY A 106 21.74 4.39 -6.36
CA GLY A 106 21.35 5.72 -6.86
C GLY A 106 22.30 6.85 -6.48
N THR A 107 21.76 8.05 -6.37
CA THR A 107 22.47 9.31 -6.06
C THR A 107 22.36 9.74 -4.60
N GLY A 108 21.63 8.98 -3.77
CA GLY A 108 21.26 9.38 -2.41
C GLY A 108 20.13 10.41 -2.36
N ILE A 109 19.55 10.79 -3.51
CA ILE A 109 18.33 11.57 -3.63
C ILE A 109 17.33 10.73 -4.41
N VAL A 110 16.20 10.38 -3.77
CA VAL A 110 15.20 9.51 -4.36
C VAL A 110 14.05 10.33 -4.90
N HIS A 111 13.66 10.06 -6.14
CA HIS A 111 12.42 10.53 -6.74
C HIS A 111 11.23 9.89 -6.03
N CYS A 112 10.32 10.70 -5.51
CA CYS A 112 9.13 10.26 -4.79
C CYS A 112 7.88 10.49 -5.64
N ALA A 113 7.16 9.38 -5.92
CA ALA A 113 5.87 9.36 -6.61
C ALA A 113 4.86 8.54 -5.79
N PRO A 114 4.09 9.16 -4.88
CA PRO A 114 3.22 8.46 -3.92
C PRO A 114 2.22 7.48 -4.53
N GLY A 115 1.83 7.68 -5.79
CA GLY A 115 0.94 6.79 -6.53
C GLY A 115 1.59 5.46 -6.95
N PHE A 116 2.93 5.30 -6.86
CA PHE A 116 3.67 4.20 -7.49
C PHE A 116 4.67 3.48 -6.58
N GLY A 117 4.75 3.85 -5.30
CA GLY A 117 5.61 3.19 -4.33
C GLY A 117 5.03 3.19 -2.92
N GLU A 118 5.17 2.07 -2.18
CA GLU A 118 4.69 1.98 -0.80
C GLU A 118 5.44 2.96 0.11
N ASP A 119 6.77 3.01 0.00
CA ASP A 119 7.58 3.96 0.76
C ASP A 119 7.29 5.39 0.35
N ASP A 120 7.11 5.66 -0.94
CA ASP A 120 6.77 6.99 -1.46
C ASP A 120 5.42 7.47 -0.90
N TYR A 121 4.42 6.58 -0.84
CA TYR A 121 3.12 6.89 -0.25
C TYR A 121 3.23 7.17 1.25
N ARG A 122 3.91 6.29 1.99
CA ARG A 122 4.14 6.43 3.43
C ARG A 122 4.83 7.75 3.77
N VAL A 123 5.92 8.03 3.07
CA VAL A 123 6.71 9.27 3.29
C VAL A 123 5.94 10.50 2.81
N GLY A 124 5.19 10.36 1.73
CA GLY A 124 4.27 11.40 1.23
C GLY A 124 3.25 11.83 2.27
N ILE A 125 2.60 10.86 2.96
CA ILE A 125 1.67 11.13 4.07
C ILE A 125 2.41 11.76 5.25
N ALA A 126 3.51 11.16 5.70
CA ALA A 126 4.27 11.63 6.85
C ALA A 126 4.74 13.08 6.72
N ASN A 127 4.97 13.53 5.49
CA ASN A 127 5.41 14.90 5.18
C ASN A 127 4.28 15.80 4.63
N GLY A 128 3.03 15.36 4.61
CA GLY A 128 1.90 16.16 4.13
C GLY A 128 1.96 16.53 2.64
N ILE A 129 2.57 15.67 1.81
CA ILE A 129 2.52 15.78 0.35
C ILE A 129 1.16 15.27 -0.16
N VAL A 130 0.69 14.17 0.40
CA VAL A 130 -0.64 13.58 0.19
C VAL A 130 -1.29 13.28 1.54
N GLU A 131 -2.61 13.22 1.58
CA GLU A 131 -3.37 12.90 2.78
C GLU A 131 -3.75 11.41 2.81
N LEU A 132 -3.86 10.85 4.01
CA LEU A 132 -4.33 9.48 4.20
C LEU A 132 -5.79 9.35 3.76
N GLY A 133 -6.05 8.49 2.77
CA GLY A 133 -7.38 8.32 2.17
C GLY A 133 -7.81 9.47 1.26
N GLY A 134 -6.93 10.43 1.01
CA GLY A 134 -7.12 11.51 0.05
C GLY A 134 -6.70 11.15 -1.37
N LYS A 135 -6.86 12.10 -2.29
CA LYS A 135 -6.43 11.93 -3.70
C LYS A 135 -4.90 11.76 -3.77
N VAL A 136 -4.46 10.80 -4.58
CA VAL A 136 -3.05 10.52 -4.87
C VAL A 136 -2.81 10.65 -6.37
N PRO A 137 -1.78 11.39 -6.82
CA PRO A 137 -1.43 11.45 -8.24
C PRO A 137 -1.05 10.07 -8.78
N CYS A 138 -1.96 9.47 -9.54
CA CYS A 138 -1.80 8.14 -10.13
C CYS A 138 -2.39 8.12 -11.54
N PRO A 139 -1.78 8.84 -12.51
CA PRO A 139 -2.33 9.07 -13.83
C PRO A 139 -2.21 7.85 -14.77
N ILE A 140 -2.65 6.69 -14.30
CA ILE A 140 -2.70 5.47 -15.11
C ILE A 140 -4.05 4.77 -14.93
N ASP A 141 -4.58 4.23 -16.01
CA ASP A 141 -5.81 3.44 -16.03
C ASP A 141 -5.60 1.99 -15.56
N LEU A 142 -6.66 1.17 -15.59
CA LEU A 142 -6.60 -0.24 -15.20
C LEU A 142 -5.75 -1.10 -16.15
N ASN A 143 -5.50 -0.65 -17.36
CA ASN A 143 -4.66 -1.32 -18.36
C ASN A 143 -3.19 -0.89 -18.28
N GLY A 144 -2.86 0.06 -17.40
CA GLY A 144 -1.52 0.62 -17.25
C GLY A 144 -1.18 1.68 -18.30
N ASN A 145 -2.18 2.29 -18.93
CA ASN A 145 -1.99 3.39 -19.86
C ASN A 145 -2.09 4.73 -19.15
N PHE A 146 -1.32 5.72 -19.61
CA PHE A 146 -1.46 7.10 -19.12
C PHE A 146 -2.85 7.64 -19.38
N THR A 147 -3.40 8.36 -18.40
CA THR A 147 -4.66 9.08 -18.49
C THR A 147 -4.46 10.51 -19.01
N HIS A 148 -5.57 11.25 -19.18
CA HIS A 148 -5.57 12.66 -19.61
C HIS A 148 -4.76 13.59 -18.66
N GLU A 149 -4.48 13.17 -17.43
CA GLU A 149 -3.64 13.94 -16.49
C GLU A 149 -2.19 14.05 -16.97
N VAL A 150 -1.75 13.16 -17.89
CA VAL A 150 -0.45 13.20 -18.56
C VAL A 150 -0.65 13.24 -20.08
N PRO A 151 -1.12 14.38 -20.63
CA PRO A 151 -1.65 14.46 -21.97
C PRO A 151 -0.63 14.13 -23.08
N ASP A 152 0.66 14.36 -22.83
CA ASP A 152 1.71 14.09 -23.84
C ASP A 152 1.90 12.57 -24.09
N TYR A 153 1.38 11.72 -23.19
CA TYR A 153 1.49 10.26 -23.28
C TYR A 153 0.14 9.56 -23.12
N GLU A 154 -0.98 10.29 -23.14
CA GLU A 154 -2.34 9.76 -22.94
C GLU A 154 -2.62 8.53 -23.82
N GLY A 155 -3.25 7.51 -23.23
CA GLY A 155 -3.65 6.26 -23.89
C GLY A 155 -2.51 5.31 -24.21
N ARG A 156 -1.26 5.66 -23.90
CA ARG A 156 -0.09 4.79 -24.15
C ARG A 156 0.28 4.00 -22.91
N TYR A 157 0.67 2.75 -23.11
CA TYR A 157 1.19 1.90 -22.02
C TYR A 157 2.47 2.49 -21.42
N VAL A 158 2.51 2.62 -20.09
CA VAL A 158 3.54 3.41 -19.41
C VAL A 158 4.97 2.94 -19.69
N LYS A 159 5.22 1.63 -19.81
CA LYS A 159 6.56 1.10 -20.07
C LYS A 159 7.05 1.35 -21.49
N ASP A 160 6.14 1.51 -22.44
CA ASP A 160 6.49 1.88 -23.81
C ASP A 160 6.91 3.36 -23.91
N CYS A 161 6.55 4.18 -22.93
CA CYS A 161 6.89 5.60 -22.87
C CYS A 161 8.29 5.87 -22.27
N ASP A 162 8.96 4.89 -21.65
CA ASP A 162 10.24 5.10 -20.98
C ASP A 162 11.30 5.74 -21.89
N ASN A 163 11.43 5.26 -23.12
CA ASN A 163 12.43 5.79 -24.07
C ASN A 163 12.09 7.22 -24.52
N ASP A 164 10.83 7.53 -24.73
CA ASP A 164 10.38 8.86 -25.16
C ASP A 164 10.56 9.88 -24.02
N ILE A 165 10.24 9.49 -22.79
CA ILE A 165 10.46 10.29 -21.60
C ILE A 165 11.96 10.61 -21.44
N MET A 166 12.83 9.60 -21.57
CA MET A 166 14.28 9.81 -21.53
C MET A 166 14.79 10.68 -22.69
N ALA A 167 14.27 10.50 -23.89
CA ALA A 167 14.63 11.33 -25.06
C ALA A 167 14.24 12.79 -24.85
N ARG A 168 13.04 13.05 -24.33
CA ARG A 168 12.58 14.38 -23.95
C ARG A 168 13.49 15.02 -22.90
N LEU A 169 13.77 14.34 -21.80
CA LEU A 169 14.65 14.84 -20.74
C LEU A 169 16.07 15.11 -21.26
N LYS A 170 16.56 14.31 -22.23
CA LYS A 170 17.84 14.54 -22.88
C LYS A 170 17.82 15.80 -23.73
N SER A 171 16.76 16.02 -24.53
CA SER A 171 16.62 17.21 -25.37
C SER A 171 16.50 18.50 -24.55
N GLU A 172 15.86 18.41 -23.37
CA GLU A 172 15.74 19.50 -22.40
C GLU A 172 17.02 19.69 -21.56
N GLY A 173 18.05 18.86 -21.74
CA GLY A 173 19.29 18.87 -20.98
C GLY A 173 19.13 18.49 -19.51
N ARG A 174 18.08 17.74 -19.17
CA ARG A 174 17.76 17.30 -17.79
C ARG A 174 18.18 15.86 -17.50
N LEU A 175 18.50 15.07 -18.53
CA LEU A 175 19.08 13.73 -18.38
C LEU A 175 20.60 13.85 -18.27
N VAL A 176 21.15 13.56 -17.09
CA VAL A 176 22.60 13.63 -16.83
C VAL A 176 23.30 12.35 -17.29
N GLN A 177 22.76 11.18 -16.94
CA GLN A 177 23.32 9.88 -17.30
C GLN A 177 22.23 8.85 -17.53
N LYS A 178 22.46 7.93 -18.49
CA LYS A 178 21.65 6.73 -18.72
C LYS A 178 22.55 5.51 -18.57
N ALA A 179 22.11 4.54 -17.80
CA ALA A 179 22.78 3.26 -17.66
C ALA A 179 21.75 2.14 -17.67
N SER A 180 22.18 0.91 -18.00
CA SER A 180 21.37 -0.28 -17.84
C SER A 180 21.84 -1.07 -16.62
N ILE A 181 20.92 -1.49 -15.79
CA ILE A 181 21.18 -2.34 -14.65
C ILE A 181 20.34 -3.61 -14.76
N LYS A 182 20.92 -4.72 -14.30
CA LYS A 182 20.17 -5.98 -14.17
C LYS A 182 19.66 -6.08 -12.73
N HIS A 183 18.35 -6.18 -12.57
CA HIS A 183 17.71 -6.35 -11.27
C HIS A 183 16.53 -7.33 -11.37
N SER A 184 16.08 -7.87 -10.24
CA SER A 184 14.87 -8.67 -10.18
C SER A 184 13.64 -7.77 -10.38
N TYR A 185 12.67 -8.26 -11.14
CA TYR A 185 11.40 -7.58 -11.36
C TYR A 185 10.24 -8.56 -11.18
N PRO A 186 9.13 -8.17 -10.52
CA PRO A 186 7.99 -9.05 -10.34
C PRO A 186 7.16 -9.16 -11.62
N PHE A 187 6.80 -10.40 -11.97
CA PHE A 187 5.92 -10.71 -13.09
C PHE A 187 4.62 -11.34 -12.60
N CYS A 188 3.55 -11.14 -13.35
CA CYS A 188 2.30 -11.84 -13.11
C CYS A 188 2.46 -13.32 -13.45
N TRP A 189 2.23 -14.20 -12.48
CA TRP A 189 2.36 -15.65 -12.67
C TRP A 189 1.35 -16.23 -13.69
N ARG A 190 0.28 -15.51 -14.01
CA ARG A 190 -0.76 -15.95 -14.93
C ARG A 190 -0.56 -15.48 -16.36
N SER A 191 -0.18 -14.21 -16.54
CA SER A 191 -0.02 -13.58 -17.86
C SER A 191 1.43 -13.42 -18.28
N ASP A 192 2.38 -13.70 -17.39
CA ASP A 192 3.83 -13.50 -17.60
C ASP A 192 4.18 -12.06 -18.04
N THR A 193 3.36 -11.09 -17.58
CA THR A 193 3.57 -9.66 -17.85
C THR A 193 4.17 -8.98 -16.62
N PRO A 194 5.00 -7.92 -16.81
CA PRO A 194 5.57 -7.17 -15.70
C PRO A 194 4.48 -6.46 -14.90
N LEU A 195 4.56 -6.57 -13.56
CA LEU A 195 3.62 -5.90 -12.67
C LEU A 195 3.89 -4.40 -12.59
N ILE A 196 2.86 -3.64 -12.30
CA ILE A 196 2.90 -2.20 -12.04
C ILE A 196 2.43 -1.96 -10.61
N TYR A 197 3.26 -1.32 -9.77
CA TYR A 197 2.80 -0.77 -8.50
C TYR A 197 1.99 0.48 -8.78
N ARG A 198 0.77 0.54 -8.20
CA ARG A 198 -0.09 1.72 -8.29
C ARG A 198 -0.98 1.84 -7.06
N ALA A 199 -1.27 3.07 -6.65
CA ALA A 199 -2.29 3.34 -5.65
C ALA A 199 -3.68 3.01 -6.23
N ILE A 200 -4.49 2.32 -5.43
CA ILE A 200 -5.87 1.96 -5.75
C ILE A 200 -6.71 2.23 -4.51
N ASP A 201 -7.84 2.88 -4.69
CA ASP A 201 -8.82 3.03 -3.62
C ASP A 201 -9.26 1.65 -3.14
N SER A 202 -9.25 1.47 -1.83
CA SER A 202 -9.46 0.15 -1.23
C SER A 202 -10.15 0.27 0.12
N TRP A 203 -10.82 -0.81 0.53
CA TRP A 203 -11.49 -0.90 1.82
C TRP A 203 -10.62 -1.65 2.82
N PHE A 204 -10.52 -1.11 4.04
CA PHE A 204 -9.64 -1.63 5.07
C PHE A 204 -10.38 -1.88 6.38
N VAL A 205 -9.99 -2.93 7.08
CA VAL A 205 -10.21 -3.04 8.53
C VAL A 205 -9.08 -2.27 9.22
N SER A 206 -9.43 -1.28 10.05
CA SER A 206 -8.44 -0.47 10.78
C SER A 206 -7.88 -1.27 11.97
N VAL A 207 -7.00 -2.23 11.67
CA VAL A 207 -6.36 -3.10 12.65
C VAL A 207 -5.52 -2.31 13.63
N THR A 208 -4.92 -1.22 13.18
CA THR A 208 -4.11 -0.32 14.03
C THR A 208 -4.90 0.22 15.21
N LYS A 209 -6.21 0.44 15.08
CA LYS A 209 -7.10 0.93 16.16
C LYS A 209 -7.42 -0.13 17.22
N ILE A 210 -7.35 -1.41 16.87
CA ILE A 210 -7.68 -2.53 17.77
C ILE A 210 -6.45 -3.35 18.20
N LYS A 211 -5.27 -2.93 17.81
CA LYS A 211 -4.00 -3.65 17.97
C LYS A 211 -3.72 -4.06 19.42
N GLU A 212 -3.90 -3.16 20.37
CA GLU A 212 -3.67 -3.45 21.79
C GLU A 212 -4.60 -4.56 22.30
N GLN A 213 -5.88 -4.50 21.91
CA GLN A 213 -6.83 -5.53 22.30
C GLN A 213 -6.55 -6.85 21.59
N LEU A 214 -6.11 -6.80 20.35
CA LEU A 214 -5.71 -7.98 19.57
C LEU A 214 -4.55 -8.72 20.27
N MET A 215 -3.57 -7.99 20.76
CA MET A 215 -2.45 -8.56 21.54
C MET A 215 -2.92 -9.16 22.86
N LYS A 216 -3.80 -8.47 23.61
CA LYS A 216 -4.39 -8.99 24.87
C LYS A 216 -5.21 -10.26 24.61
N ASN A 217 -5.95 -10.34 23.53
CA ASN A 217 -6.71 -11.52 23.15
C ASN A 217 -5.79 -12.68 22.77
N ASN A 218 -4.66 -12.42 22.11
CA ASN A 218 -3.65 -13.45 21.83
C ASN A 218 -3.06 -14.06 23.12
N GLU A 219 -2.84 -13.25 24.16
CA GLU A 219 -2.34 -13.74 25.45
C GLU A 219 -3.28 -14.77 26.10
N GLN A 220 -4.59 -14.67 25.89
CA GLN A 220 -5.60 -15.56 26.43
C GLN A 220 -5.64 -16.94 25.73
N THR A 221 -4.90 -17.13 24.65
CA THR A 221 -4.89 -18.37 23.87
C THR A 221 -3.73 -19.28 24.29
N TYR A 222 -3.92 -20.59 24.12
CA TYR A 222 -2.87 -21.60 24.35
C TYR A 222 -2.40 -22.20 23.03
N TRP A 223 -1.08 -22.20 22.80
CA TRP A 223 -0.47 -22.65 21.55
C TRP A 223 0.59 -23.73 21.77
N VAL A 224 0.60 -24.69 20.87
CA VAL A 224 1.66 -25.69 20.78
C VAL A 224 2.28 -25.63 19.37
N PRO A 225 3.58 -25.31 19.25
CA PRO A 225 4.50 -24.91 20.32
C PRO A 225 4.35 -23.44 20.73
N ALA A 226 4.59 -23.13 22.00
CA ALA A 226 4.38 -21.80 22.60
C ALA A 226 5.20 -20.69 21.90
N PHE A 227 6.42 -20.99 21.43
CA PHE A 227 7.28 -19.99 20.79
C PHE A 227 6.66 -19.37 19.53
N VAL A 228 5.76 -20.07 18.84
CA VAL A 228 5.07 -19.53 17.65
C VAL A 228 4.16 -18.38 18.07
N LYS A 229 3.40 -18.53 19.16
CA LYS A 229 2.58 -17.47 19.74
C LYS A 229 3.45 -16.31 20.21
N GLU A 230 4.43 -16.59 21.07
CA GLU A 230 5.17 -15.59 21.84
C GLU A 230 6.12 -14.75 20.98
N LYS A 231 6.69 -15.34 19.93
CA LYS A 231 7.65 -14.66 19.06
C LYS A 231 7.05 -14.30 17.70
N ARG A 232 6.71 -15.33 16.89
CA ARG A 232 6.33 -15.13 15.50
C ARG A 232 4.98 -14.40 15.37
N PHE A 233 3.95 -14.89 16.04
CA PHE A 233 2.61 -14.32 15.92
C PHE A 233 2.49 -13.00 16.69
N HIS A 234 3.04 -12.93 17.90
CA HIS A 234 3.08 -11.69 18.69
C HIS A 234 3.77 -10.55 17.93
N ASN A 235 4.95 -10.80 17.32
CA ASN A 235 5.64 -9.78 16.53
C ASN A 235 4.82 -9.37 15.31
N TRP A 236 4.16 -10.31 14.66
CA TRP A 236 3.26 -10.00 13.55
C TRP A 236 2.11 -9.09 13.97
N LEU A 237 1.46 -9.37 15.09
CA LEU A 237 0.37 -8.54 15.63
C LEU A 237 0.87 -7.15 16.04
N ARG A 238 2.01 -7.08 16.71
CA ARG A 238 2.63 -5.80 17.12
C ARG A 238 2.89 -4.90 15.93
N ASP A 239 3.39 -5.45 14.85
CA ASP A 239 3.80 -4.72 13.65
C ASP A 239 2.68 -4.68 12.58
N ALA A 240 1.47 -5.20 12.91
CA ALA A 240 0.35 -5.26 11.99
C ALA A 240 -0.07 -3.88 11.50
N ARG A 241 -0.33 -3.81 10.20
CA ARG A 241 -0.93 -2.66 9.50
C ARG A 241 -2.42 -2.89 9.31
N ASP A 242 -3.13 -1.88 8.83
CA ASP A 242 -4.53 -2.02 8.44
C ASP A 242 -4.66 -3.07 7.32
N TRP A 243 -5.70 -3.89 7.43
CA TRP A 243 -5.92 -5.02 6.54
C TRP A 243 -6.82 -4.62 5.38
N ASN A 244 -6.27 -4.60 4.17
CA ASN A 244 -7.05 -4.43 2.95
C ASN A 244 -7.96 -5.64 2.74
N ILE A 245 -9.28 -5.43 2.83
CA ILE A 245 -10.30 -6.46 2.67
C ILE A 245 -10.94 -6.49 1.28
N SER A 246 -10.65 -5.51 0.43
CA SER A 246 -11.18 -5.46 -0.93
C SER A 246 -10.26 -6.13 -1.93
N ARG A 247 -10.86 -6.86 -2.89
CA ARG A 247 -10.14 -7.51 -3.99
C ARG A 247 -10.77 -7.14 -5.32
N ASN A 248 -9.92 -6.83 -6.28
CA ASN A 248 -10.32 -6.52 -7.64
C ASN A 248 -10.46 -7.82 -8.43
N ARG A 249 -11.54 -8.55 -8.16
CA ARG A 249 -11.87 -9.87 -8.74
C ARG A 249 -13.33 -9.87 -9.18
N TYR A 250 -13.63 -10.70 -10.18
CA TYR A 250 -15.02 -10.88 -10.60
C TYR A 250 -15.77 -11.82 -9.66
N TRP A 251 -15.19 -12.98 -9.34
CA TRP A 251 -15.80 -13.97 -8.47
C TRP A 251 -15.33 -13.86 -7.02
N GLY A 252 -16.29 -13.82 -6.12
CA GLY A 252 -16.11 -13.73 -4.68
C GLY A 252 -17.35 -13.12 -4.03
N LEU A 253 -17.34 -12.98 -2.71
CA LEU A 253 -18.40 -12.29 -1.97
C LEU A 253 -18.31 -10.79 -2.21
N PRO A 254 -19.30 -10.14 -2.84
CA PRO A 254 -19.30 -8.70 -3.08
C PRO A 254 -19.26 -7.89 -1.79
N LEU A 255 -18.51 -6.79 -1.78
CA LEU A 255 -18.60 -5.80 -0.71
C LEU A 255 -19.99 -5.16 -0.71
N PRO A 256 -20.75 -5.21 0.41
CA PRO A 256 -22.12 -4.71 0.47
C PRO A 256 -22.16 -3.19 0.71
N ILE A 257 -21.45 -2.43 -0.13
CA ILE A 257 -21.28 -0.99 0.02
C ILE A 257 -21.72 -0.29 -1.27
N TRP A 258 -22.65 0.65 -1.16
CA TRP A 258 -23.11 1.52 -2.23
C TRP A 258 -22.58 2.93 -2.00
N VAL A 259 -22.08 3.56 -3.06
CA VAL A 259 -21.45 4.89 -3.00
C VAL A 259 -22.03 5.82 -4.07
N SER A 260 -22.07 7.11 -3.77
CA SER A 260 -22.37 8.16 -4.74
C SER A 260 -21.22 8.35 -5.73
N ASP A 261 -21.48 8.93 -6.90
CA ASP A 261 -20.46 9.18 -7.94
C ASP A 261 -19.28 10.04 -7.43
N ASP A 262 -19.54 10.93 -6.48
CA ASP A 262 -18.50 11.74 -5.81
C ASP A 262 -17.77 10.99 -4.67
N GLY A 263 -18.22 9.77 -4.32
CA GLY A 263 -17.66 8.94 -3.25
C GLY A 263 -17.93 9.42 -1.82
N GLU A 264 -18.69 10.49 -1.63
CA GLU A 264 -18.94 11.06 -0.29
C GLU A 264 -20.04 10.34 0.47
N GLU A 265 -21.18 10.04 -0.18
CA GLU A 265 -22.25 9.26 0.45
C GLU A 265 -21.96 7.77 0.31
N LYS A 266 -21.98 7.07 1.44
CA LYS A 266 -21.75 5.63 1.53
C LYS A 266 -22.84 4.96 2.33
N VAL A 267 -23.42 3.90 1.77
CA VAL A 267 -24.44 3.06 2.43
C VAL A 267 -23.91 1.65 2.52
N VAL A 268 -23.87 1.09 3.72
CA VAL A 268 -23.47 -0.29 3.98
C VAL A 268 -24.73 -1.10 4.25
N ILE A 269 -24.94 -2.17 3.53
CA ILE A 269 -26.08 -3.07 3.63
C ILE A 269 -25.70 -4.30 4.48
N GLY A 270 -26.47 -4.54 5.53
CA GLY A 270 -26.19 -5.61 6.50
C GLY A 270 -27.01 -6.89 6.30
N SER A 271 -28.02 -6.91 5.41
CA SER A 271 -28.86 -8.09 5.17
C SER A 271 -29.57 -8.05 3.80
N ILE A 272 -30.00 -9.20 3.33
CA ILE A 272 -30.82 -9.31 2.11
C ILE A 272 -32.10 -8.47 2.25
N ALA A 273 -32.78 -8.56 3.40
CA ALA A 273 -34.01 -7.78 3.65
C ALA A 273 -33.77 -6.26 3.60
N GLU A 274 -32.62 -5.80 4.08
CA GLU A 274 -32.25 -4.40 3.98
C GLU A 274 -31.96 -3.97 2.54
N LEU A 275 -31.30 -4.84 1.75
CA LEU A 275 -31.05 -4.60 0.33
C LEU A 275 -32.36 -4.53 -0.46
N GLU A 276 -33.25 -5.50 -0.26
CA GLU A 276 -34.59 -5.52 -0.88
C GLU A 276 -35.40 -4.28 -0.53
N ALA A 277 -35.36 -3.86 0.74
CA ALA A 277 -36.05 -2.64 1.18
C ALA A 277 -35.47 -1.36 0.57
N ALA A 278 -34.16 -1.31 0.35
CA ALA A 278 -33.48 -0.15 -0.20
C ALA A 278 -33.62 -0.04 -1.73
N THR A 279 -33.71 -1.16 -2.44
CA THR A 279 -33.77 -1.21 -3.91
C THR A 279 -35.17 -1.42 -4.45
N GLY A 280 -36.07 -2.03 -3.66
CA GLY A 280 -37.41 -2.48 -4.10
C GLY A 280 -37.41 -3.75 -4.92
N GLU A 281 -36.25 -4.40 -5.08
CA GLU A 281 -36.09 -5.63 -5.87
C GLU A 281 -35.87 -6.84 -4.98
N LYS A 282 -36.36 -8.01 -5.42
CA LYS A 282 -36.17 -9.27 -4.69
C LYS A 282 -34.78 -9.84 -4.99
N VAL A 283 -34.03 -10.20 -3.96
CA VAL A 283 -32.67 -10.70 -4.06
C VAL A 283 -32.60 -12.16 -3.61
N THR A 284 -32.23 -13.06 -4.52
CA THR A 284 -32.07 -14.49 -4.26
C THR A 284 -30.64 -14.98 -4.36
N ASP A 285 -29.78 -14.21 -4.99
CA ASP A 285 -28.35 -14.48 -5.16
C ASP A 285 -27.56 -13.19 -4.88
N LEU A 286 -26.44 -13.30 -4.15
CA LEU A 286 -25.58 -12.19 -3.76
C LEU A 286 -24.31 -12.08 -4.61
N HIS A 287 -24.15 -12.89 -5.66
CA HIS A 287 -23.02 -12.73 -6.57
C HIS A 287 -23.13 -11.44 -7.40
N ARG A 288 -22.01 -10.96 -7.89
CA ARG A 288 -21.89 -9.67 -8.59
C ARG A 288 -22.88 -9.49 -9.74
N ASP A 289 -23.04 -10.50 -10.58
CA ASP A 289 -23.96 -10.50 -11.73
C ASP A 289 -25.42 -10.33 -11.33
N SER A 290 -25.78 -10.71 -10.11
CA SER A 290 -27.13 -10.58 -9.55
C SER A 290 -27.39 -9.29 -8.79
N ILE A 291 -26.34 -8.55 -8.35
CA ILE A 291 -26.52 -7.37 -7.49
C ILE A 291 -25.83 -6.10 -7.98
N ASP A 292 -24.88 -6.17 -8.92
CA ASP A 292 -24.12 -4.98 -9.39
C ASP A 292 -25.01 -3.94 -10.09
N HIS A 293 -26.16 -4.34 -10.63
CA HIS A 293 -27.12 -3.45 -11.28
C HIS A 293 -28.08 -2.76 -10.29
N LEU A 294 -28.13 -3.21 -9.03
CA LEU A 294 -29.02 -2.67 -8.01
C LEU A 294 -28.55 -1.30 -7.55
N LEU A 295 -29.43 -0.31 -7.63
CA LEU A 295 -29.17 1.07 -7.26
C LEU A 295 -29.92 1.45 -6.01
N ILE A 296 -29.32 2.26 -5.15
CA ILE A 296 -29.94 2.78 -3.94
C ILE A 296 -30.13 4.30 -4.08
N PRO A 297 -31.33 4.86 -3.88
CA PRO A 297 -31.52 6.30 -3.92
C PRO A 297 -30.71 7.01 -2.83
N SER A 298 -30.01 8.09 -3.21
CA SER A 298 -29.29 8.93 -2.26
C SER A 298 -30.23 9.60 -1.27
N LYS A 299 -29.86 9.60 0.00
CA LYS A 299 -30.54 10.37 1.05
C LYS A 299 -30.04 11.81 1.14
N GLN A 300 -28.93 12.12 0.45
CA GLN A 300 -28.30 13.46 0.44
C GLN A 300 -28.54 14.22 -0.88
N GLY A 301 -29.40 13.72 -1.76
CA GLY A 301 -29.69 14.37 -3.05
C GLY A 301 -28.61 14.21 -4.11
N LYS A 302 -27.76 13.18 -3.98
CA LYS A 302 -26.61 12.88 -4.89
C LYS A 302 -26.97 11.88 -6.01
N GLY A 303 -28.26 11.72 -6.33
CA GLY A 303 -28.70 10.78 -7.38
C GLY A 303 -28.82 9.35 -6.89
N MET A 304 -28.31 8.40 -7.67
CA MET A 304 -28.35 6.98 -7.33
C MET A 304 -26.95 6.51 -6.88
N LEU A 305 -26.90 5.72 -5.82
CA LEU A 305 -25.68 5.08 -5.34
C LEU A 305 -25.45 3.77 -6.07
N HIS A 306 -24.23 3.50 -6.44
CA HIS A 306 -23.76 2.30 -7.11
C HIS A 306 -22.97 1.42 -6.15
N ARG A 307 -23.08 0.10 -6.28
CA ARG A 307 -22.25 -0.82 -5.50
C ARG A 307 -20.77 -0.69 -5.90
N VAL A 308 -19.88 -0.68 -4.93
CA VAL A 308 -18.42 -0.73 -5.20
C VAL A 308 -18.07 -2.03 -5.94
N PRO A 309 -17.18 -2.00 -6.96
CA PRO A 309 -16.95 -3.17 -7.84
C PRO A 309 -16.17 -4.31 -7.14
N GLU A 310 -15.55 -4.06 -6.00
CA GLU A 310 -14.71 -5.02 -5.31
C GLU A 310 -15.53 -6.15 -4.65
N VAL A 311 -14.82 -7.25 -4.42
CA VAL A 311 -15.26 -8.39 -3.60
C VAL A 311 -14.41 -8.48 -2.34
N PHE A 312 -14.88 -9.18 -1.32
CA PHE A 312 -14.11 -9.44 -0.12
C PHE A 312 -12.85 -10.25 -0.39
N ASP A 313 -11.82 -10.01 0.40
CA ASP A 313 -10.71 -10.93 0.58
C ASP A 313 -11.25 -12.28 1.08
N CYS A 314 -10.88 -13.39 0.44
CA CYS A 314 -11.30 -14.74 0.86
C CYS A 314 -10.91 -15.06 2.32
N TRP A 315 -9.89 -14.39 2.85
CA TRP A 315 -9.51 -14.49 4.26
C TRP A 315 -10.51 -13.81 5.21
N PHE A 316 -11.32 -12.88 4.71
CA PHE A 316 -12.44 -12.34 5.49
C PHE A 316 -13.51 -13.40 5.69
N GLU A 317 -13.86 -14.13 4.65
CA GLU A 317 -14.84 -15.22 4.72
C GLU A 317 -14.36 -16.33 5.66
N SER A 318 -13.16 -16.86 5.46
CA SER A 318 -12.59 -17.90 6.32
C SER A 318 -12.40 -17.44 7.76
N GLY A 319 -12.02 -16.17 7.97
CA GLY A 319 -11.85 -15.55 9.28
C GLY A 319 -13.18 -15.35 10.03
N SER A 320 -14.32 -15.31 9.32
CA SER A 320 -15.65 -15.17 9.90
C SER A 320 -16.26 -16.50 10.35
N MET A 321 -15.63 -17.64 10.04
CA MET A 321 -16.16 -18.99 10.28
C MET A 321 -16.74 -19.22 11.70
N PRO A 322 -16.10 -18.78 12.81
CA PRO A 322 -16.60 -19.12 14.16
C PRO A 322 -18.01 -18.65 14.46
N TYR A 323 -18.48 -17.58 13.83
CA TYR A 323 -19.82 -17.04 13.99
C TYR A 323 -20.68 -17.21 12.75
N ALA A 324 -20.09 -17.20 11.56
CA ALA A 324 -20.82 -17.40 10.30
C ALA A 324 -21.43 -18.79 10.21
N GLN A 325 -20.73 -19.84 10.67
CA GLN A 325 -21.29 -21.21 10.74
C GLN A 325 -22.51 -21.36 11.66
N GLN A 326 -22.70 -20.42 12.59
CA GLN A 326 -23.85 -20.36 13.48
C GLN A 326 -24.98 -19.49 12.89
N HIS A 327 -24.81 -18.97 11.67
CA HIS A 327 -25.71 -18.05 11.00
C HIS A 327 -25.99 -16.77 11.81
N TYR A 328 -25.04 -16.39 12.65
CA TYR A 328 -25.10 -15.14 13.41
C TYR A 328 -24.83 -13.93 12.46
N PRO A 329 -25.55 -12.80 12.59
CA PRO A 329 -26.52 -12.44 13.63
C PRO A 329 -27.98 -12.75 13.29
N PHE A 330 -28.28 -13.47 12.25
CA PHE A 330 -29.66 -13.71 11.80
C PHE A 330 -30.35 -14.79 12.65
N GLU A 331 -29.60 -15.82 13.00
CA GLU A 331 -30.02 -16.90 13.90
C GLU A 331 -29.08 -16.97 15.10
N ASN A 332 -29.45 -17.78 16.10
CA ASN A 332 -28.62 -18.09 17.27
C ASN A 332 -28.06 -16.86 18.02
N LYS A 333 -28.77 -15.74 18.03
CA LYS A 333 -28.35 -14.48 18.69
C LYS A 333 -28.07 -14.69 20.19
N GLU A 334 -28.80 -15.60 20.82
CA GLU A 334 -28.63 -15.95 22.21
C GLU A 334 -27.28 -16.63 22.51
N VAL A 335 -26.62 -17.19 21.50
CA VAL A 335 -25.27 -17.79 21.65
C VAL A 335 -24.21 -16.70 21.75
N PHE A 336 -24.44 -15.53 21.12
CA PHE A 336 -23.49 -14.41 21.07
C PHE A 336 -23.95 -13.18 21.89
N GLY A 337 -25.22 -13.11 22.27
CA GLY A 337 -25.85 -11.98 22.96
C GLY A 337 -26.08 -12.19 24.45
N GLY A 338 -25.47 -11.38 25.20
CA GLY A 338 -25.34 -11.02 26.59
C GLY A 338 -26.47 -11.25 27.62
N SER A 339 -27.29 -12.29 27.63
CA SER A 339 -28.06 -12.65 28.82
C SER A 339 -27.26 -13.64 29.69
N ALA A 340 -27.34 -13.56 31.01
CA ALA A 340 -26.62 -14.44 31.94
C ALA A 340 -26.93 -15.93 31.70
N ARG A 341 -28.09 -16.25 31.12
CA ARG A 341 -28.50 -17.61 30.72
C ARG A 341 -27.85 -18.04 29.40
N ALA A 342 -27.54 -17.09 28.53
CA ALA A 342 -26.84 -17.32 27.26
C ALA A 342 -25.31 -17.38 27.45
N ALA A 343 -24.75 -16.74 28.46
CA ALA A 343 -23.32 -16.72 28.73
C ALA A 343 -22.74 -18.15 28.86
N SER A 344 -23.45 -19.09 29.49
CA SER A 344 -23.00 -20.48 29.62
C SER A 344 -23.03 -21.28 28.28
N ARG A 345 -23.85 -20.85 27.29
CA ARG A 345 -23.89 -21.45 25.94
C ARG A 345 -22.91 -20.79 24.99
N VAL A 346 -22.72 -19.47 25.11
CA VAL A 346 -21.70 -18.73 24.35
C VAL A 346 -20.30 -19.28 24.63
N GLU A 347 -19.99 -19.59 25.87
CA GLU A 347 -18.71 -20.20 26.25
C GLU A 347 -18.49 -21.63 25.71
N LYS A 348 -19.55 -22.32 25.27
CA LYS A 348 -19.44 -23.64 24.66
C LYS A 348 -19.04 -23.61 23.19
N ASN A 349 -19.46 -22.60 22.44
CA ASN A 349 -19.34 -22.57 20.98
C ASN A 349 -18.41 -21.46 20.47
N PHE A 350 -18.22 -20.40 21.26
CA PHE A 350 -17.34 -19.28 20.92
C PHE A 350 -16.67 -18.70 22.18
N PRO A 351 -15.32 -18.56 22.22
CA PRO A 351 -14.33 -18.92 21.20
C PRO A 351 -14.27 -20.43 20.91
N ALA A 352 -13.85 -20.82 19.70
CA ALA A 352 -13.65 -22.21 19.33
C ALA A 352 -12.70 -22.90 20.34
N GLN A 353 -13.01 -24.15 20.73
CA GLN A 353 -12.20 -24.85 21.73
C GLN A 353 -10.81 -25.19 21.19
N PHE A 354 -10.70 -25.52 19.90
CA PHE A 354 -9.48 -26.00 19.29
C PHE A 354 -9.45 -25.72 17.79
N ILE A 355 -8.26 -25.31 17.29
CA ILE A 355 -7.93 -25.27 15.85
C ILE A 355 -6.51 -25.82 15.65
N ALA A 356 -6.22 -26.31 14.43
CA ALA A 356 -4.88 -26.78 14.06
C ALA A 356 -4.62 -26.54 12.58
N GLU A 357 -3.51 -25.86 12.26
CA GLU A 357 -3.05 -25.59 10.90
C GLU A 357 -1.53 -25.36 10.84
N GLY A 358 -1.02 -25.14 9.64
CA GLY A 358 0.41 -24.92 9.40
C GLY A 358 0.95 -23.59 9.92
N LEU A 359 2.28 -23.53 10.09
CA LEU A 359 3.00 -22.36 10.58
C LEU A 359 2.79 -21.10 9.70
N ASP A 360 2.56 -21.27 8.41
CA ASP A 360 2.28 -20.20 7.44
C ASP A 360 1.00 -19.43 7.78
N GLN A 361 0.04 -20.07 8.47
CA GLN A 361 -1.23 -19.47 8.88
C GLN A 361 -1.08 -18.39 9.98
N THR A 362 0.09 -18.20 10.53
CA THR A 362 0.40 -17.02 11.37
C THR A 362 0.23 -15.71 10.60
N ARG A 363 0.35 -15.74 9.26
CA ARG A 363 0.09 -14.60 8.35
C ARG A 363 -1.12 -14.83 7.44
N GLY A 364 -2.01 -15.72 7.82
CA GLY A 364 -3.23 -16.07 7.10
C GLY A 364 -4.38 -16.26 8.07
N TRP A 365 -4.92 -17.47 8.15
CA TRP A 365 -6.15 -17.76 8.88
C TRP A 365 -6.11 -17.42 10.37
N PHE A 366 -5.01 -17.71 11.08
CA PHE A 366 -4.92 -17.36 12.51
C PHE A 366 -5.03 -15.85 12.74
N TYR A 367 -4.43 -15.06 11.86
CA TYR A 367 -4.48 -13.61 11.93
C TYR A 367 -5.89 -13.08 11.66
N THR A 368 -6.53 -13.52 10.59
CA THR A 368 -7.84 -13.02 10.20
C THR A 368 -8.94 -13.44 11.17
N LEU A 369 -8.89 -14.66 11.70
CA LEU A 369 -9.73 -15.12 12.83
C LEU A 369 -9.63 -14.16 14.02
N MET A 370 -8.41 -13.84 14.45
CA MET A 370 -8.18 -12.98 15.61
C MET A 370 -8.60 -11.53 15.35
N VAL A 371 -8.34 -10.99 14.17
CA VAL A 371 -8.75 -9.63 13.79
C VAL A 371 -10.26 -9.48 13.84
N LEU A 372 -11.00 -10.34 13.13
CA LEU A 372 -12.45 -10.23 13.04
C LEU A 372 -13.11 -10.50 14.41
N SER A 373 -12.65 -11.50 15.13
CA SER A 373 -13.17 -11.80 16.47
C SER A 373 -12.91 -10.68 17.47
N THR A 374 -11.74 -10.05 17.40
CA THR A 374 -11.43 -8.89 18.26
C THR A 374 -12.29 -7.69 17.88
N ALA A 375 -12.44 -7.40 16.59
CA ALA A 375 -13.23 -6.26 16.11
C ALA A 375 -14.71 -6.37 16.47
N LEU A 376 -15.29 -7.58 16.35
CA LEU A 376 -16.73 -7.80 16.53
C LEU A 376 -17.12 -8.12 17.98
N PHE A 377 -16.30 -8.90 18.70
CA PHE A 377 -16.67 -9.48 19.97
C PHE A 377 -15.73 -9.12 21.12
N ASN A 378 -14.63 -8.45 20.82
CA ASN A 378 -13.57 -8.14 21.80
C ASN A 378 -13.00 -9.38 22.52
N LYS A 379 -12.99 -10.53 21.85
CA LYS A 379 -12.56 -11.85 22.35
C LYS A 379 -11.64 -12.54 21.35
N PRO A 380 -10.80 -13.51 21.77
CA PRO A 380 -10.09 -14.38 20.84
C PRO A 380 -11.07 -15.26 20.05
N ALA A 381 -10.70 -15.68 18.86
CA ALA A 381 -11.53 -16.57 18.03
C ALA A 381 -11.48 -18.04 18.51
N PHE A 382 -10.40 -18.44 19.16
CA PHE A 382 -10.12 -19.80 19.62
C PHE A 382 -9.38 -19.77 20.97
N LYS A 383 -9.46 -20.88 21.71
CA LYS A 383 -8.77 -21.08 23.00
C LYS A 383 -7.43 -21.81 22.82
N ASN A 384 -7.42 -22.86 22.03
CA ASN A 384 -6.26 -23.74 21.86
C ASN A 384 -5.89 -23.87 20.39
N LEU A 385 -4.60 -23.89 20.10
CA LEU A 385 -4.07 -24.06 18.77
C LEU A 385 -2.82 -24.95 18.77
N ILE A 386 -2.81 -25.94 17.84
CA ILE A 386 -1.63 -26.70 17.50
C ILE A 386 -1.15 -26.22 16.13
N VAL A 387 0.11 -25.78 16.08
CA VAL A 387 0.76 -25.35 14.84
C VAL A 387 1.55 -26.51 14.26
N ASN A 388 1.10 -27.01 13.11
CA ASN A 388 1.83 -28.04 12.39
C ASN A 388 3.07 -27.44 11.73
N GLY A 389 4.25 -27.96 12.07
CA GLY A 389 5.50 -27.60 11.39
C GLY A 389 5.59 -28.26 10.02
N ARG A 390 6.26 -27.61 9.05
CA ARG A 390 6.85 -28.37 7.95
C ARG A 390 7.78 -29.41 8.58
N ARG A 391 7.70 -30.69 8.19
CA ARG A 391 8.79 -31.63 8.43
C ARG A 391 10.05 -30.97 7.89
N GLY A 392 10.95 -30.57 8.77
CA GLY A 392 12.26 -30.12 8.35
C GLY A 392 12.87 -31.26 7.57
N ASP A 393 13.28 -30.98 6.32
CA ASP A 393 14.21 -31.85 5.66
C ASP A 393 15.36 -32.00 6.66
N GLY A 394 15.54 -33.23 7.15
CA GLY A 394 16.58 -33.52 8.13
C GLY A 394 17.95 -33.20 7.53
N ARG A 395 18.50 -32.06 7.90
CA ARG A 395 19.90 -31.69 7.85
C ARG A 395 20.26 -30.90 9.09
#